data_e745450d317310abe4abb343f33dbb74
#
_entry.id   e745450d317310abe4abb343f33dbb74
#
_cell.length_a   1.000
_cell.length_b   1.000
_cell.length_c   1.000
_cell.angle_alpha   90.00
_cell.angle_beta   90.00
_cell.angle_gamma   90.00
#
_symmetry.space_group_name_H-M   'P 1'
#
loop_
_entity.id
_entity.type
_entity.pdbx_description
1 polymer ?
#
loop_
_entity_poly.entity_id
_entity_poly.type
_entity_poly.pdbx_seq_one_letter_code
_entity_poly.pdbx_strand_id
1 'polypeptide(L)'
;MKQAFQFGKIVEQRNFINRKLEIIRLHQNFSNRTHTILISPRRWGKSSLVKTAAEKFVSQNKNYRVCYIDLFEIRSEKDFYEKYSKVILGAVYSRFDEWIEGIKKFLSKITPKIRLDLQQEIKFDMALDIKKETEAVSELLNLPERVAEEKGIELIICLDEFQNIAELPESMAIQRLLRAVWQQHKHVTYCLYGSKQHMLADLFNKKSMPFFRFGDLFYLDKISSGEWVKYICRQFKETEKDISALLAERIVDTMDNHSYYVQQLSYYVWTHTLDVVNEEIFDKAIRQLLQSNTILFQKDFESLSRTQVNFLRMLLDGVTEGFTRGEILERYELGTSANVAKIIPQLEKKEILETYAKKVSFSDPAFAHWLKELFA
;
A
#
# COMPACT_ATOMS: atom_id res chain seq x y z
N MET A 1 -24.03 3.67 18.30
CA MET A 1 -24.10 4.36 16.99
C MET A 1 -23.25 3.62 15.96
N LYS A 2 -23.76 3.38 14.75
CA LYS A 2 -22.94 2.86 13.64
C LYS A 2 -21.88 3.90 13.29
N GLN A 3 -20.60 3.52 13.25
CA GLN A 3 -19.53 4.40 12.77
C GLN A 3 -19.70 4.63 11.26
N ALA A 4 -19.95 5.88 10.86
CA ALA A 4 -20.24 6.24 9.47
C ALA A 4 -18.97 6.21 8.58
N PHE A 5 -17.84 6.64 9.11
CA PHE A 5 -16.57 6.77 8.38
C PHE A 5 -15.46 6.01 9.08
N GLN A 6 -14.56 5.41 8.31
CA GLN A 6 -13.42 4.64 8.82
C GLN A 6 -12.12 5.12 8.20
N PHE A 7 -11.15 5.45 9.05
CA PHE A 7 -9.78 5.77 8.65
C PHE A 7 -8.79 5.11 9.62
N GLY A 8 -7.53 4.97 9.21
CA GLY A 8 -6.49 4.31 10.01
C GLY A 8 -6.63 2.78 10.12
N LYS A 9 -7.57 2.18 9.39
CA LYS A 9 -7.81 0.73 9.35
C LYS A 9 -8.03 0.27 7.91
N ILE A 10 -7.89 -1.04 7.67
CA ILE A 10 -8.39 -1.66 6.44
C ILE A 10 -9.90 -1.54 6.44
N VAL A 11 -10.45 -0.99 5.36
CA VAL A 11 -11.87 -0.68 5.25
C VAL A 11 -12.67 -1.95 4.98
N GLU A 12 -13.72 -2.18 5.77
CA GLU A 12 -14.66 -3.29 5.58
C GLU A 12 -15.54 -3.08 4.33
N GLN A 13 -16.06 -4.18 3.77
CA GLN A 13 -16.81 -4.17 2.50
C GLN A 13 -17.93 -3.12 2.43
N ARG A 14 -18.68 -2.89 3.51
CA ARG A 14 -19.80 -1.90 3.57
C ARG A 14 -19.33 -0.45 3.42
N ASN A 15 -18.10 -0.16 3.83
CA ASN A 15 -17.48 1.16 3.77
C ASN A 15 -16.49 1.28 2.59
N PHE A 16 -16.37 0.23 1.78
CA PHE A 16 -15.52 0.22 0.61
C PHE A 16 -16.17 1.03 -0.53
N ILE A 17 -15.42 1.99 -1.04
CA ILE A 17 -15.93 2.94 -2.02
C ILE A 17 -15.42 2.54 -3.38
N ASN A 18 -16.36 2.29 -4.29
CA ASN A 18 -16.16 1.99 -5.70
C ASN A 18 -14.95 1.07 -5.99
N ARG A 19 -14.13 1.30 -6.97
CA ARG A 19 -13.03 0.42 -7.42
C ARG A 19 -13.50 -0.79 -8.21
N LYS A 20 -14.65 -0.66 -8.90
CA LYS A 20 -15.24 -1.77 -9.65
C LYS A 20 -14.32 -2.28 -10.75
N LEU A 21 -13.65 -1.37 -11.47
CA LEU A 21 -12.74 -1.72 -12.58
C LEU A 21 -11.50 -2.44 -12.06
N GLU A 22 -10.93 -1.95 -10.97
CA GLU A 22 -9.76 -2.55 -10.35
C GLU A 22 -10.08 -3.94 -9.76
N ILE A 23 -11.26 -4.11 -9.15
CA ILE A 23 -11.73 -5.42 -8.67
C ILE A 23 -11.91 -6.38 -9.84
N ILE A 24 -12.54 -5.95 -10.94
CA ILE A 24 -12.70 -6.78 -12.14
C ILE A 24 -11.33 -7.20 -12.68
N ARG A 25 -10.39 -6.27 -12.79
CA ARG A 25 -9.02 -6.57 -13.25
C ARG A 25 -8.31 -7.57 -12.35
N LEU A 26 -8.38 -7.40 -11.03
CA LEU A 26 -7.84 -8.35 -10.07
C LEU A 26 -8.49 -9.74 -10.21
N HIS A 27 -9.82 -9.82 -10.34
CA HIS A 27 -10.52 -11.08 -10.54
C HIS A 27 -10.12 -11.78 -11.86
N GLN A 28 -9.96 -11.00 -12.94
CA GLN A 28 -9.45 -11.54 -14.21
C GLN A 28 -8.03 -12.08 -14.06
N ASN A 29 -7.14 -11.35 -13.38
CA ASN A 29 -5.78 -11.81 -13.13
C ASN A 29 -5.76 -13.07 -12.27
N PHE A 30 -6.57 -13.16 -11.21
CA PHE A 30 -6.66 -14.36 -10.37
C PHE A 30 -7.18 -15.56 -11.17
N SER A 31 -8.24 -15.38 -11.97
CA SER A 31 -8.81 -16.46 -12.81
C SER A 31 -7.83 -16.95 -13.87
N ASN A 32 -7.07 -16.05 -14.47
CA ASN A 32 -6.11 -16.35 -15.53
C ASN A 32 -4.71 -16.71 -15.01
N ARG A 33 -4.53 -16.78 -13.68
CA ARG A 33 -3.24 -17.02 -13.03
C ARG A 33 -2.16 -16.02 -13.45
N THR A 34 -2.57 -14.80 -13.78
CA THR A 34 -1.68 -13.70 -14.11
C THR A 34 -1.22 -13.00 -12.82
N HIS A 35 0.08 -12.91 -12.61
CA HIS A 35 0.62 -12.17 -11.48
C HIS A 35 0.25 -10.69 -11.59
N THR A 36 0.01 -10.05 -10.47
CA THR A 36 -0.39 -8.65 -10.40
C THR A 36 0.65 -7.82 -9.66
N ILE A 37 0.97 -6.65 -10.19
CA ILE A 37 1.77 -5.64 -9.51
C ILE A 37 0.90 -4.39 -9.37
N LEU A 38 0.57 -4.02 -8.13
CA LEU A 38 -0.22 -2.84 -7.83
C LEU A 38 0.62 -1.78 -7.11
N ILE A 39 0.82 -0.65 -7.74
CA ILE A 39 1.57 0.47 -7.20
C ILE A 39 0.60 1.59 -6.81
N SER A 40 0.73 2.10 -5.58
CA SER A 40 -0.14 3.15 -5.07
C SER A 40 0.56 3.93 -3.97
N PRO A 41 0.39 5.24 -3.88
CA PRO A 41 0.81 6.00 -2.72
C PRO A 41 0.25 5.44 -1.41
N ARG A 42 0.84 5.84 -0.29
CA ARG A 42 0.32 5.48 1.03
C ARG A 42 -1.11 5.98 1.23
N ARG A 43 -1.92 5.20 1.96
CA ARG A 43 -3.27 5.61 2.39
C ARG A 43 -4.30 5.86 1.27
N TRP A 44 -4.01 5.40 0.04
CA TRP A 44 -4.98 5.45 -1.08
C TRP A 44 -5.92 4.25 -1.11
N GLY A 45 -5.77 3.29 -0.19
CA GLY A 45 -6.67 2.16 -0.05
C GLY A 45 -6.25 0.88 -0.78
N LYS A 46 -4.96 0.75 -1.19
CA LYS A 46 -4.44 -0.44 -1.90
C LYS A 46 -4.71 -1.75 -1.16
N SER A 47 -4.37 -1.82 0.14
CA SER A 47 -4.54 -3.05 0.94
C SER A 47 -6.01 -3.40 1.14
N SER A 48 -6.89 -2.39 1.29
CA SER A 48 -8.35 -2.59 1.32
C SER A 48 -8.88 -3.10 -0.02
N LEU A 49 -8.39 -2.59 -1.15
CA LEU A 49 -8.75 -3.06 -2.49
C LEU A 49 -8.35 -4.52 -2.69
N VAL A 50 -7.08 -4.87 -2.45
CA VAL A 50 -6.57 -6.23 -2.64
C VAL A 50 -7.32 -7.20 -1.75
N LYS A 51 -7.52 -6.87 -0.47
CA LYS A 51 -8.27 -7.72 0.46
C LYS A 51 -9.71 -7.91 0.02
N THR A 52 -10.44 -6.83 -0.29
CA THR A 52 -11.83 -6.90 -0.75
C THR A 52 -11.98 -7.72 -2.03
N ALA A 53 -11.08 -7.50 -3.01
CA ALA A 53 -11.12 -8.24 -4.27
C ALA A 53 -10.83 -9.74 -4.04
N ALA A 54 -9.78 -10.08 -3.29
CA ALA A 54 -9.39 -11.46 -3.07
C ALA A 54 -10.43 -12.23 -2.24
N GLU A 55 -10.96 -11.65 -1.15
CA GLU A 55 -12.00 -12.27 -0.33
C GLU A 55 -13.28 -12.52 -1.14
N LYS A 56 -13.71 -11.53 -1.94
CA LYS A 56 -14.88 -11.67 -2.81
C LYS A 56 -14.64 -12.75 -3.87
N PHE A 57 -13.47 -12.80 -4.46
CA PHE A 57 -13.11 -13.83 -5.45
C PHE A 57 -13.14 -15.23 -4.84
N VAL A 58 -12.49 -15.44 -3.70
CA VAL A 58 -12.43 -16.74 -3.01
C VAL A 58 -13.81 -17.18 -2.51
N SER A 59 -14.67 -16.25 -2.08
CA SER A 59 -16.04 -16.59 -1.68
C SER A 59 -16.87 -17.22 -2.81
N GLN A 60 -16.59 -16.85 -4.06
CA GLN A 60 -17.23 -17.35 -5.27
C GLN A 60 -16.50 -18.57 -5.89
N ASN A 61 -15.24 -18.78 -5.54
CA ASN A 61 -14.38 -19.82 -6.12
C ASN A 61 -13.80 -20.71 -5.00
N LYS A 62 -14.51 -21.77 -4.63
CA LYS A 62 -14.23 -22.60 -3.44
C LYS A 62 -12.91 -23.35 -3.45
N ASN A 63 -12.32 -23.57 -4.62
CA ASN A 63 -11.00 -24.20 -4.79
C ASN A 63 -9.84 -23.21 -4.60
N TYR A 64 -10.10 -21.90 -4.43
CA TYR A 64 -9.07 -20.91 -4.17
C TYR A 64 -8.90 -20.64 -2.67
N ARG A 65 -7.65 -20.35 -2.27
CA ARG A 65 -7.30 -19.81 -0.95
C ARG A 65 -6.45 -18.58 -1.13
N VAL A 66 -6.52 -17.66 -0.18
CA VAL A 66 -5.72 -16.42 -0.20
C VAL A 66 -4.79 -16.37 1.00
N CYS A 67 -3.55 -15.95 0.77
CA CYS A 67 -2.51 -15.71 1.76
C CYS A 67 -2.16 -14.23 1.76
N TYR A 68 -2.11 -13.60 2.93
CA TYR A 68 -1.70 -12.20 3.08
C TYR A 68 -0.38 -12.14 3.87
N ILE A 69 0.64 -11.58 3.26
CA ILE A 69 1.98 -11.43 3.83
C ILE A 69 2.34 -9.94 3.79
N ASP A 70 2.46 -9.33 4.95
CA ASP A 70 2.97 -7.97 5.08
C ASP A 70 4.49 -8.01 5.30
N LEU A 71 5.24 -7.37 4.41
CA LEU A 71 6.70 -7.32 4.46
C LEU A 71 7.23 -6.10 5.25
N PHE A 72 6.37 -5.33 5.89
CA PHE A 72 6.78 -4.13 6.64
C PHE A 72 7.77 -4.45 7.78
N GLU A 73 7.56 -5.57 8.48
CA GLU A 73 8.36 -5.98 9.63
C GLU A 73 9.59 -6.83 9.26
N ILE A 74 9.71 -7.26 8.01
CA ILE A 74 10.80 -8.14 7.56
C ILE A 74 12.11 -7.38 7.56
N ARG A 75 13.12 -7.92 8.26
CA ARG A 75 14.47 -7.33 8.38
C ARG A 75 15.56 -8.23 7.83
N SER A 76 15.26 -9.52 7.68
CA SER A 76 16.20 -10.53 7.17
C SER A 76 15.48 -11.49 6.22
N GLU A 77 16.27 -12.20 5.43
CA GLU A 77 15.76 -13.27 4.59
C GLU A 77 15.11 -14.39 5.42
N LYS A 78 15.67 -14.67 6.58
CA LYS A 78 15.12 -15.63 7.54
C LYS A 78 13.70 -15.24 7.95
N ASP A 79 13.48 -13.97 8.35
CA ASP A 79 12.14 -13.48 8.73
C ASP A 79 11.15 -13.65 7.57
N PHE A 80 11.63 -13.39 6.34
CA PHE A 80 10.81 -13.57 5.15
C PHE A 80 10.39 -15.04 4.97
N TYR A 81 11.31 -15.97 5.02
CA TYR A 81 11.02 -17.40 4.82
C TYR A 81 10.13 -17.97 5.93
N GLU A 82 10.36 -17.58 7.19
CA GLU A 82 9.52 -17.99 8.31
C GLU A 82 8.08 -17.49 8.14
N LYS A 83 7.90 -16.19 7.85
CA LYS A 83 6.58 -15.58 7.65
C LYS A 83 5.88 -16.17 6.42
N TYR A 84 6.61 -16.32 5.32
CA TYR A 84 6.11 -16.89 4.07
C TYR A 84 5.56 -18.31 4.29
N SER A 85 6.33 -19.19 4.89
CA SER A 85 5.94 -20.57 5.15
C SER A 85 4.76 -20.65 6.13
N LYS A 86 4.81 -19.88 7.22
CA LYS A 86 3.76 -19.85 8.26
C LYS A 86 2.41 -19.45 7.69
N VAL A 87 2.38 -18.37 6.90
CA VAL A 87 1.13 -17.86 6.32
C VAL A 87 0.55 -18.81 5.30
N ILE A 88 1.37 -19.42 4.43
CA ILE A 88 0.92 -20.36 3.41
C ILE A 88 0.31 -21.60 4.05
N LEU A 89 1.02 -22.21 4.98
CA LEU A 89 0.54 -23.39 5.67
C LEU A 89 -0.72 -23.11 6.48
N GLY A 90 -0.79 -21.95 7.16
CA GLY A 90 -1.98 -21.54 7.89
C GLY A 90 -3.22 -21.28 7.02
N ALA A 91 -3.03 -20.90 5.75
CA ALA A 91 -4.14 -20.70 4.82
C ALA A 91 -4.70 -22.02 4.24
N VAL A 92 -3.89 -23.08 4.23
CA VAL A 92 -4.25 -24.36 3.61
C VAL A 92 -4.73 -25.39 4.62
N TYR A 93 -4.10 -25.44 5.79
CA TYR A 93 -4.44 -26.39 6.83
C TYR A 93 -5.31 -25.78 7.92
N SER A 94 -6.56 -26.23 8.03
CA SER A 94 -7.53 -25.71 9.00
C SER A 94 -7.43 -26.35 10.39
N ARG A 95 -6.84 -27.56 10.47
CA ARG A 95 -6.64 -28.30 11.72
C ARG A 95 -5.16 -28.36 12.06
N PHE A 96 -4.88 -28.18 13.32
CA PHE A 96 -3.51 -28.15 13.85
C PHE A 96 -2.73 -29.45 13.57
N ASP A 97 -3.37 -30.60 13.75
CA ASP A 97 -2.73 -31.90 13.53
C ASP A 97 -2.37 -32.12 12.04
N GLU A 98 -3.25 -31.73 11.12
CA GLU A 98 -2.98 -31.77 9.68
C GLU A 98 -1.83 -30.81 9.28
N TRP A 99 -1.76 -29.65 9.95
CA TRP A 99 -0.70 -28.67 9.77
C TRP A 99 0.67 -29.24 10.19
N ILE A 100 0.74 -29.92 11.38
CA ILE A 100 1.96 -30.57 11.86
C ILE A 100 2.38 -31.71 10.93
N GLU A 101 1.45 -32.56 10.49
CA GLU A 101 1.75 -33.66 9.55
C GLU A 101 2.23 -33.13 8.19
N GLY A 102 1.56 -32.12 7.64
CA GLY A 102 1.95 -31.47 6.40
C GLY A 102 3.37 -30.90 6.48
N ILE A 103 3.68 -30.20 7.58
CA ILE A 103 5.03 -29.68 7.82
C ILE A 103 6.05 -30.80 8.00
N LYS A 104 5.78 -31.82 8.81
CA LYS A 104 6.70 -32.96 8.99
C LYS A 104 6.99 -33.65 7.67
N LYS A 105 5.97 -33.91 6.87
CA LYS A 105 6.09 -34.51 5.53
C LYS A 105 6.88 -33.63 4.57
N PHE A 106 6.72 -32.32 4.65
CA PHE A 106 7.47 -31.35 3.87
C PHE A 106 8.93 -31.25 4.34
N LEU A 107 9.14 -31.11 5.66
CA LEU A 107 10.48 -30.97 6.25
C LEU A 107 11.31 -32.24 6.18
N SER A 108 10.70 -33.42 6.16
CA SER A 108 11.44 -34.69 5.98
C SER A 108 12.13 -34.80 4.62
N LYS A 109 11.70 -33.99 3.65
CA LYS A 109 12.28 -33.92 2.30
C LYS A 109 13.29 -32.79 2.14
N ILE A 110 13.31 -31.83 3.07
CA ILE A 110 14.22 -30.70 3.11
C ILE A 110 15.22 -30.96 4.26
N THR A 111 16.46 -30.61 4.06
CA THR A 111 17.59 -30.81 4.97
C THR A 111 17.26 -30.56 6.45
N PRO A 112 17.90 -31.27 7.42
CA PRO A 112 17.53 -31.30 8.85
C PRO A 112 17.68 -29.98 9.62
N LYS A 113 17.86 -28.86 8.95
CA LYS A 113 18.09 -27.53 9.54
C LYS A 113 16.81 -26.70 9.79
N ILE A 114 15.65 -27.23 9.41
CA ILE A 114 14.37 -26.59 9.69
C ILE A 114 13.70 -27.38 10.82
N ARG A 115 13.49 -26.75 11.97
CA ARG A 115 12.84 -27.34 13.13
C ARG A 115 11.51 -26.69 13.43
N LEU A 116 10.56 -27.49 13.90
CA LEU A 116 9.35 -26.99 14.56
C LEU A 116 9.68 -26.77 16.04
N ASP A 117 9.45 -25.55 16.51
CA ASP A 117 9.52 -25.24 17.93
C ASP A 117 8.27 -25.75 18.65
N LEU A 118 8.40 -26.04 19.97
CA LEU A 118 7.31 -26.45 20.87
C LEU A 118 6.17 -25.40 20.95
N GLN A 119 6.43 -24.16 20.53
CA GLN A 119 5.47 -23.07 20.42
C GLN A 119 4.78 -22.95 19.04
N GLN A 120 4.90 -23.97 18.18
CA GLN A 120 4.25 -24.03 16.86
C GLN A 120 4.79 -23.04 15.84
N GLU A 121 5.99 -22.55 16.01
CA GLU A 121 6.66 -21.69 15.05
C GLU A 121 7.65 -22.49 14.20
N ILE A 122 7.64 -22.25 12.91
CA ILE A 122 8.69 -22.72 12.02
C ILE A 122 9.90 -21.84 12.31
N LYS A 123 10.89 -22.41 12.98
CA LYS A 123 12.18 -21.75 13.23
C LYS A 123 13.25 -22.38 12.38
N PHE A 124 14.00 -21.54 11.73
CA PHE A 124 15.19 -21.95 11.01
C PHE A 124 16.38 -21.94 11.98
N ASP A 125 17.04 -23.09 12.16
CA ASP A 125 18.30 -23.13 12.90
C ASP A 125 19.35 -22.28 12.16
N MET A 126 20.02 -21.43 12.93
CA MET A 126 21.01 -20.44 12.60
C MET A 126 21.62 -20.47 11.18
N ALA A 127 21.51 -19.29 10.51
CA ALA A 127 22.23 -18.92 9.31
C ALA A 127 22.04 -19.84 8.09
N LEU A 128 20.86 -19.79 7.49
CA LEU A 128 20.72 -20.16 6.08
C LEU A 128 21.61 -19.19 5.26
N ASP A 129 22.81 -19.62 4.95
CA ASP A 129 23.65 -18.92 3.95
C ASP A 129 23.08 -19.27 2.59
N ILE A 130 22.29 -18.33 2.01
CA ILE A 130 21.65 -18.52 0.69
C ILE A 130 22.65 -18.94 -0.37
N LYS A 131 23.90 -18.49 -0.30
CA LYS A 131 24.95 -18.87 -1.23
C LYS A 131 25.37 -20.34 -1.11
N LYS A 132 25.20 -20.92 0.07
CA LYS A 132 25.55 -22.32 0.35
C LYS A 132 24.38 -23.29 0.32
N GLU A 133 23.13 -22.79 0.46
CA GLU A 133 21.94 -23.61 0.66
C GLU A 133 20.81 -23.28 -0.34
N THR A 134 21.18 -22.87 -1.55
CA THR A 134 20.25 -22.46 -2.62
C THR A 134 19.15 -23.50 -2.89
N GLU A 135 19.48 -24.78 -2.80
CA GLU A 135 18.50 -25.88 -3.02
C GLU A 135 17.44 -25.92 -1.93
N ALA A 136 17.83 -25.87 -0.65
CA ALA A 136 16.90 -25.88 0.48
C ALA A 136 15.97 -24.65 0.48
N VAL A 137 16.49 -23.48 0.11
CA VAL A 137 15.69 -22.26 -0.03
C VAL A 137 14.75 -22.34 -1.22
N SER A 138 15.19 -22.89 -2.36
CA SER A 138 14.33 -23.12 -3.53
C SER A 138 13.17 -24.05 -3.20
N GLU A 139 13.44 -25.13 -2.47
CA GLU A 139 12.42 -26.06 -1.99
C GLU A 139 11.38 -25.37 -1.10
N LEU A 140 11.84 -24.51 -0.19
CA LEU A 140 10.98 -23.71 0.67
C LEU A 140 10.10 -22.75 -0.14
N LEU A 141 10.67 -22.08 -1.12
CA LEU A 141 9.92 -21.17 -2.00
C LEU A 141 8.91 -21.92 -2.91
N ASN A 142 9.14 -23.19 -3.19
CA ASN A 142 8.22 -24.10 -3.89
C ASN A 142 7.08 -24.64 -3.00
N LEU A 143 7.13 -24.40 -1.68
CA LEU A 143 6.10 -24.86 -0.74
C LEU A 143 4.66 -24.57 -1.20
N PRO A 144 4.30 -23.35 -1.63
CA PRO A 144 2.93 -23.05 -2.02
C PRO A 144 2.48 -23.87 -3.23
N GLU A 145 3.33 -24.06 -4.24
CA GLU A 145 3.00 -24.86 -5.43
C GLU A 145 2.76 -26.31 -5.06
N ARG A 146 3.65 -26.91 -4.27
CA ARG A 146 3.51 -28.31 -3.82
C ARG A 146 2.25 -28.55 -3.00
N VAL A 147 1.96 -27.64 -2.08
CA VAL A 147 0.76 -27.77 -1.25
C VAL A 147 -0.50 -27.54 -2.05
N ALA A 148 -0.48 -26.60 -2.99
CA ALA A 148 -1.60 -26.36 -3.90
C ALA A 148 -1.89 -27.60 -4.78
N GLU A 149 -0.85 -28.18 -5.37
CA GLU A 149 -0.96 -29.41 -6.19
C GLU A 149 -1.45 -30.59 -5.35
N GLU A 150 -0.87 -30.83 -4.15
CA GLU A 150 -1.28 -31.94 -3.28
C GLU A 150 -2.73 -31.85 -2.83
N LYS A 151 -3.23 -30.63 -2.58
CA LYS A 151 -4.61 -30.39 -2.12
C LYS A 151 -5.60 -30.16 -3.25
N GLY A 152 -5.16 -30.04 -4.51
CA GLY A 152 -6.01 -29.72 -5.65
C GLY A 152 -6.65 -28.33 -5.55
N ILE A 153 -5.93 -27.35 -5.02
CA ILE A 153 -6.38 -25.99 -4.83
C ILE A 153 -5.49 -24.98 -5.56
N GLU A 154 -6.01 -23.77 -5.70
CA GLU A 154 -5.27 -22.62 -6.23
C GLU A 154 -4.96 -21.64 -5.11
N LEU A 155 -3.77 -21.05 -5.12
CA LEU A 155 -3.35 -20.07 -4.13
C LEU A 155 -3.20 -18.68 -4.73
N ILE A 156 -3.72 -17.68 -4.02
CA ILE A 156 -3.46 -16.26 -4.29
C ILE A 156 -2.59 -15.75 -3.15
N ILE A 157 -1.33 -15.40 -3.44
CA ILE A 157 -0.39 -14.89 -2.44
C ILE A 157 -0.25 -13.38 -2.61
N CYS A 158 -0.79 -12.64 -1.65
CA CYS A 158 -0.80 -11.18 -1.60
C CYS A 158 0.33 -10.70 -0.69
N LEU A 159 1.35 -10.01 -1.28
CA LEU A 159 2.48 -9.47 -0.52
C LEU A 159 2.39 -7.93 -0.48
N ASP A 160 2.11 -7.39 0.72
CA ASP A 160 2.10 -5.95 0.96
C ASP A 160 3.50 -5.43 1.24
N GLU A 161 3.73 -4.16 0.90
CA GLU A 161 5.01 -3.45 1.00
C GLU A 161 6.17 -4.22 0.35
N PHE A 162 5.92 -4.77 -0.85
CA PHE A 162 6.86 -5.65 -1.57
C PHE A 162 8.20 -4.98 -1.85
N GLN A 163 8.29 -3.67 -1.92
CA GLN A 163 9.56 -2.97 -2.11
C GLN A 163 10.57 -3.25 -0.98
N ASN A 164 10.12 -3.67 0.21
CA ASN A 164 11.03 -3.99 1.31
C ASN A 164 11.93 -5.19 1.03
N ILE A 165 11.59 -6.03 0.03
CA ILE A 165 12.49 -7.07 -0.46
C ILE A 165 13.80 -6.50 -1.01
N ALA A 166 13.78 -5.26 -1.52
CA ALA A 166 14.97 -4.57 -2.02
C ALA A 166 15.85 -3.97 -0.91
N GLU A 167 15.33 -3.89 0.31
CA GLU A 167 16.06 -3.39 1.48
C GLU A 167 16.77 -4.52 2.26
N LEU A 168 16.52 -5.78 1.91
CA LEU A 168 17.15 -6.92 2.56
C LEU A 168 18.64 -7.02 2.19
N PRO A 169 19.49 -7.52 3.11
CA PRO A 169 20.84 -7.96 2.74
C PRO A 169 20.77 -8.93 1.56
N GLU A 170 21.76 -8.86 0.66
CA GLU A 170 21.80 -9.72 -0.54
C GLU A 170 20.53 -9.64 -1.43
N SER A 171 19.80 -8.50 -1.40
CA SER A 171 18.49 -8.32 -2.04
C SER A 171 18.44 -8.77 -3.52
N MET A 172 19.54 -8.60 -4.28
CA MET A 172 19.59 -9.06 -5.67
C MET A 172 19.62 -10.60 -5.79
N ALA A 173 20.24 -11.30 -4.86
CA ALA A 173 20.29 -12.75 -4.86
C ALA A 173 18.91 -13.34 -4.54
N ILE A 174 18.27 -12.82 -3.50
CA ILE A 174 16.89 -13.24 -3.12
C ILE A 174 15.89 -12.93 -4.24
N GLN A 175 15.94 -11.75 -4.87
CA GLN A 175 15.05 -11.40 -5.97
C GLN A 175 15.21 -12.34 -7.18
N ARG A 176 16.44 -12.71 -7.53
CA ARG A 176 16.71 -13.67 -8.61
C ARG A 176 16.12 -15.03 -8.27
N LEU A 177 16.30 -15.49 -7.04
CA LEU A 177 15.80 -16.79 -6.59
C LEU A 177 14.27 -16.81 -6.55
N LEU A 178 13.63 -15.78 -5.96
CA LEU A 178 12.18 -15.62 -5.97
C LEU A 178 11.64 -15.64 -7.40
N ARG A 179 12.24 -14.88 -8.31
CA ARG A 179 11.83 -14.83 -9.72
C ARG A 179 11.96 -16.20 -10.39
N ALA A 180 13.09 -16.87 -10.20
CA ALA A 180 13.35 -18.17 -10.81
C ALA A 180 12.35 -19.24 -10.37
N VAL A 181 11.98 -19.25 -9.09
CA VAL A 181 11.03 -20.21 -8.52
C VAL A 181 9.59 -19.83 -8.87
N TRP A 182 9.17 -18.60 -8.58
CA TRP A 182 7.76 -18.19 -8.71
C TRP A 182 7.24 -18.22 -10.15
N GLN A 183 8.08 -17.97 -11.15
CA GLN A 183 7.67 -18.07 -12.55
C GLN A 183 7.37 -19.52 -13.01
N GLN A 184 7.77 -20.53 -12.24
CA GLN A 184 7.52 -21.95 -12.51
C GLN A 184 6.17 -22.41 -11.94
N HIS A 185 5.58 -21.66 -11.03
CA HIS A 185 4.35 -22.01 -10.34
C HIS A 185 3.16 -22.00 -11.30
N LYS A 186 2.35 -23.04 -11.24
CA LYS A 186 1.16 -23.24 -12.06
C LYS A 186 -0.14 -23.04 -11.28
N HIS A 187 -0.10 -23.31 -9.96
CA HIS A 187 -1.23 -23.24 -9.05
C HIS A 187 -1.17 -22.04 -8.10
N VAL A 188 -0.18 -21.16 -8.29
CA VAL A 188 0.02 -19.98 -7.43
C VAL A 188 0.01 -18.70 -8.24
N THR A 189 -0.82 -17.75 -7.83
CA THR A 189 -0.87 -16.40 -8.39
C THR A 189 -0.37 -15.39 -7.35
N TYR A 190 0.58 -14.55 -7.74
CA TYR A 190 1.15 -13.52 -6.89
C TYR A 190 0.50 -12.17 -7.13
N CYS A 191 0.12 -11.48 -6.04
CA CYS A 191 -0.32 -10.09 -6.03
C CYS A 191 0.66 -9.28 -5.19
N LEU A 192 1.59 -8.57 -5.85
CA LEU A 192 2.65 -7.80 -5.24
C LEU A 192 2.25 -6.33 -5.20
N TYR A 193 2.24 -5.72 -4.05
CA TYR A 193 1.82 -4.32 -3.94
C TYR A 193 2.58 -3.58 -2.84
N GLY A 194 2.57 -2.26 -2.91
CA GLY A 194 3.24 -1.43 -1.92
C GLY A 194 3.09 0.06 -2.18
N SER A 195 3.71 0.85 -1.30
CA SER A 195 3.50 2.29 -1.23
C SER A 195 4.65 3.11 -1.79
N LYS A 196 5.89 2.63 -1.77
CA LYS A 196 7.06 3.36 -2.26
C LYS A 196 7.15 3.23 -3.80
N GLN A 197 6.43 4.12 -4.51
CA GLN A 197 6.22 4.04 -5.96
C GLN A 197 7.53 3.92 -6.74
N HIS A 198 8.56 4.75 -6.42
CA HIS A 198 9.85 4.71 -7.13
C HIS A 198 10.55 3.37 -6.97
N MET A 199 10.58 2.82 -5.75
CA MET A 199 11.22 1.54 -5.50
C MET A 199 10.53 0.40 -6.25
N LEU A 200 9.18 0.37 -6.22
CA LEU A 200 8.42 -0.62 -6.98
C LEU A 200 8.57 -0.44 -8.49
N ALA A 201 8.51 0.79 -8.98
CA ALA A 201 8.75 1.06 -10.40
C ALA A 201 10.14 0.59 -10.83
N ASP A 202 11.16 0.79 -10.00
CA ASP A 202 12.50 0.30 -10.25
C ASP A 202 12.56 -1.23 -10.32
N LEU A 203 11.93 -1.94 -9.38
CA LEU A 203 11.89 -3.39 -9.35
C LEU A 203 11.25 -4.02 -10.60
N PHE A 204 10.17 -3.41 -11.12
CA PHE A 204 9.35 -4.02 -12.17
C PHE A 204 9.56 -3.44 -13.57
N ASN A 205 10.08 -2.21 -13.71
CA ASN A 205 10.24 -1.53 -15.01
C ASN A 205 11.70 -1.47 -15.51
N LYS A 206 12.69 -1.64 -14.63
CA LYS A 206 14.10 -1.65 -15.05
C LYS A 206 14.49 -3.01 -15.62
N LYS A 207 14.98 -3.04 -16.87
CA LYS A 207 15.41 -4.28 -17.56
C LYS A 207 16.48 -5.09 -16.82
N SER A 208 17.30 -4.43 -16.00
CA SER A 208 18.35 -5.07 -15.19
C SER A 208 17.85 -5.76 -13.94
N MET A 209 16.59 -5.53 -13.56
CA MET A 209 16.02 -6.09 -12.32
C MET A 209 15.37 -7.46 -12.55
N PRO A 210 15.48 -8.39 -11.59
CA PRO A 210 14.93 -9.75 -11.73
C PRO A 210 13.43 -9.78 -12.01
N PHE A 211 12.65 -8.87 -11.40
CA PHE A 211 11.20 -8.82 -11.56
C PHE A 211 10.71 -8.04 -12.77
N PHE A 212 11.62 -7.65 -13.69
CA PHE A 212 11.21 -6.98 -14.92
C PHE A 212 10.12 -7.77 -15.66
N ARG A 213 8.96 -7.13 -15.91
CA ARG A 213 7.79 -7.73 -16.56
C ARG A 213 7.30 -9.03 -15.91
N PHE A 214 7.25 -9.07 -14.59
CA PHE A 214 6.82 -10.27 -13.86
C PHE A 214 5.31 -10.55 -13.98
N GLY A 215 4.48 -9.53 -14.19
CA GLY A 215 3.03 -9.67 -14.29
C GLY A 215 2.35 -8.41 -14.82
N ASP A 216 1.06 -8.35 -14.64
CA ASP A 216 0.23 -7.19 -14.98
C ASP A 216 0.44 -6.05 -13.98
N LEU A 217 1.08 -4.98 -14.43
CA LEU A 217 1.40 -3.81 -13.61
C LEU A 217 0.37 -2.70 -13.83
N PHE A 218 -0.20 -2.21 -12.76
CA PHE A 218 -1.04 -1.02 -12.81
C PHE A 218 -0.89 -0.12 -11.59
N TYR A 219 -1.17 1.14 -11.79
CA TYR A 219 -1.19 2.15 -10.75
C TYR A 219 -2.62 2.36 -10.27
N LEU A 220 -2.78 2.57 -8.97
CA LEU A 220 -4.07 2.89 -8.40
C LEU A 220 -4.30 4.39 -8.46
N ASP A 221 -5.34 4.81 -9.16
CA ASP A 221 -5.74 6.21 -9.23
C ASP A 221 -6.52 6.66 -7.97
N LYS A 222 -6.62 7.98 -7.77
CA LYS A 222 -7.54 8.54 -6.76
C LYS A 222 -8.99 8.17 -7.08
N ILE A 223 -9.81 8.00 -6.07
CA ILE A 223 -11.27 7.85 -6.25
C ILE A 223 -11.82 9.18 -6.75
N SER A 224 -12.69 9.15 -7.76
CA SER A 224 -13.26 10.38 -8.33
C SER A 224 -14.14 11.14 -7.32
N SER A 225 -14.17 12.48 -7.44
CA SER A 225 -14.97 13.33 -6.55
C SER A 225 -16.44 12.92 -6.54
N GLY A 226 -17.02 12.60 -7.72
CA GLY A 226 -18.41 12.17 -7.80
C GLY A 226 -18.74 10.88 -7.02
N GLU A 227 -17.81 9.92 -6.95
CA GLU A 227 -17.99 8.71 -6.16
C GLU A 227 -17.84 8.99 -4.66
N TRP A 228 -16.93 9.87 -4.28
CA TRP A 228 -16.79 10.34 -2.91
C TRP A 228 -18.03 11.07 -2.42
N VAL A 229 -18.54 12.04 -3.19
CA VAL A 229 -19.75 12.80 -2.84
C VAL A 229 -20.94 11.87 -2.62
N LYS A 230 -21.19 10.93 -3.53
CA LYS A 230 -22.26 9.92 -3.37
C LYS A 230 -22.08 9.10 -2.09
N TYR A 231 -20.85 8.68 -1.80
CA TYR A 231 -20.56 7.92 -0.59
C TYR A 231 -20.78 8.75 0.67
N ILE A 232 -20.28 9.97 0.73
CA ILE A 232 -20.40 10.86 1.89
C ILE A 232 -21.90 11.13 2.18
N CYS A 233 -22.65 11.59 1.18
CA CYS A 233 -24.09 11.86 1.35
C CYS A 233 -24.86 10.62 1.82
N ARG A 234 -24.54 9.43 1.27
CA ARG A 234 -25.16 8.18 1.72
C ARG A 234 -24.85 7.88 3.18
N GLN A 235 -23.59 8.02 3.62
CA GLN A 235 -23.20 7.74 5.01
C GLN A 235 -23.86 8.67 6.03
N PHE A 236 -24.02 9.96 5.68
CA PHE A 236 -24.77 10.90 6.50
C PHE A 236 -26.24 10.46 6.60
N LYS A 237 -26.89 10.18 5.49
CA LYS A 237 -28.28 9.76 5.44
C LYS A 237 -28.55 8.45 6.19
N GLU A 238 -27.65 7.46 6.09
CA GLU A 238 -27.75 6.17 6.82
C GLU A 238 -27.63 6.33 8.35
N THR A 239 -27.15 7.49 8.80
CA THR A 239 -26.98 7.82 10.22
C THR A 239 -27.90 8.97 10.68
N GLU A 240 -28.98 9.20 9.94
CA GLU A 240 -30.02 10.20 10.26
C GLU A 240 -29.49 11.64 10.33
N LYS A 241 -28.44 11.95 9.55
CA LYS A 241 -27.87 13.29 9.39
C LYS A 241 -27.91 13.68 7.92
N ASP A 242 -27.79 14.95 7.64
CA ASP A 242 -27.82 15.47 6.28
C ASP A 242 -26.60 16.35 5.96
N ILE A 243 -26.11 16.24 4.72
CA ILE A 243 -25.07 17.05 4.14
C ILE A 243 -25.41 17.39 2.69
N SER A 244 -25.26 18.66 2.30
CA SER A 244 -25.42 19.04 0.91
C SER A 244 -24.32 18.46 0.02
N ALA A 245 -24.62 18.18 -1.24
CA ALA A 245 -23.63 17.71 -2.22
C ALA A 245 -22.45 18.70 -2.34
N LEU A 246 -22.71 20.02 -2.24
CA LEU A 246 -21.70 21.05 -2.29
C LEU A 246 -20.71 20.96 -1.12
N LEU A 247 -21.19 20.75 0.11
CA LEU A 247 -20.30 20.57 1.28
C LEU A 247 -19.57 19.23 1.23
N ALA A 248 -20.20 18.18 0.72
CA ALA A 248 -19.53 16.90 0.49
C ALA A 248 -18.40 17.03 -0.55
N GLU A 249 -18.65 17.76 -1.64
CA GLU A 249 -17.63 18.07 -2.66
C GLU A 249 -16.48 18.90 -2.08
N ARG A 250 -16.81 19.91 -1.26
CA ARG A 250 -15.79 20.72 -0.57
C ARG A 250 -14.89 19.88 0.35
N ILE A 251 -15.44 18.87 1.06
CA ILE A 251 -14.61 17.92 1.83
C ILE A 251 -13.60 17.22 0.91
N VAL A 252 -14.07 16.74 -0.23
CA VAL A 252 -13.26 15.97 -1.18
C VAL A 252 -12.16 16.83 -1.79
N ASP A 253 -12.51 18.04 -2.24
CA ASP A 253 -11.58 18.96 -2.88
C ASP A 253 -10.51 19.48 -1.90
N THR A 254 -10.94 19.82 -0.67
CA THR A 254 -10.01 20.24 0.39
C THR A 254 -8.96 19.16 0.68
N MET A 255 -9.31 17.89 0.59
CA MET A 255 -8.42 16.76 0.82
C MET A 255 -7.89 16.14 -0.49
N ASP A 256 -7.98 16.83 -1.62
CA ASP A 256 -7.44 16.42 -2.93
C ASP A 256 -7.75 14.95 -3.26
N ASN A 257 -8.98 14.50 -3.02
CA ASN A 257 -9.43 13.12 -3.23
C ASN A 257 -8.59 12.06 -2.48
N HIS A 258 -7.78 12.45 -1.50
CA HIS A 258 -6.92 11.53 -0.76
C HIS A 258 -7.74 10.66 0.20
N SER A 259 -7.81 9.35 -0.08
CA SER A 259 -8.77 8.43 0.57
C SER A 259 -8.77 8.47 2.10
N TYR A 260 -7.60 8.54 2.72
CA TYR A 260 -7.49 8.63 4.17
C TYR A 260 -8.05 9.94 4.72
N TYR A 261 -7.66 11.07 4.11
CA TYR A 261 -8.03 12.39 4.61
C TYR A 261 -9.49 12.77 4.30
N VAL A 262 -10.03 12.32 3.15
CA VAL A 262 -11.46 12.47 2.86
C VAL A 262 -12.28 11.73 3.92
N GLN A 263 -11.91 10.51 4.28
CA GLN A 263 -12.57 9.75 5.35
C GLN A 263 -12.42 10.43 6.72
N GLN A 264 -11.24 10.91 7.06
CA GLN A 264 -10.97 11.56 8.34
C GLN A 264 -11.73 12.87 8.50
N LEU A 265 -11.70 13.73 7.47
CA LEU A 265 -12.44 15.00 7.49
C LEU A 265 -13.95 14.75 7.52
N SER A 266 -14.44 13.80 6.71
CA SER A 266 -15.85 13.40 6.76
C SER A 266 -16.28 12.90 8.14
N TYR A 267 -15.40 12.14 8.82
CA TYR A 267 -15.64 11.70 10.19
C TYR A 267 -15.77 12.87 11.17
N TYR A 268 -14.87 13.86 11.10
CA TYR A 268 -14.93 15.02 11.98
C TYR A 268 -16.17 15.89 11.69
N VAL A 269 -16.49 16.12 10.41
CA VAL A 269 -17.74 16.82 10.04
C VAL A 269 -18.93 16.06 10.60
N TRP A 270 -19.02 14.75 10.40
CA TRP A 270 -20.10 13.90 10.90
C TRP A 270 -20.22 13.94 12.43
N THR A 271 -19.09 13.92 13.15
CA THR A 271 -19.05 13.94 14.62
C THR A 271 -19.57 15.27 15.18
N HIS A 272 -19.29 16.39 14.51
CA HIS A 272 -19.76 17.71 14.92
C HIS A 272 -21.21 18.03 14.49
N THR A 273 -21.77 17.24 13.58
CA THR A 273 -23.13 17.44 13.09
C THR A 273 -24.13 16.78 14.03
N LEU A 274 -25.16 17.51 14.43
CA LEU A 274 -26.36 16.94 15.07
C LEU A 274 -27.35 16.45 14.00
N ASP A 275 -27.86 17.37 13.19
CA ASP A 275 -28.85 17.07 12.16
C ASP A 275 -28.33 17.39 10.75
N VAL A 276 -27.96 18.65 10.48
CA VAL A 276 -27.56 19.15 9.16
C VAL A 276 -26.21 19.84 9.22
N VAL A 277 -25.34 19.54 8.25
CA VAL A 277 -24.03 20.18 8.13
C VAL A 277 -24.16 21.62 7.64
N ASN A 278 -23.44 22.53 8.27
CA ASN A 278 -23.27 23.92 7.84
C ASN A 278 -21.76 24.30 7.74
N GLU A 279 -21.47 25.50 7.29
CA GLU A 279 -20.10 26.03 7.12
C GLU A 279 -19.30 26.05 8.42
N GLU A 280 -19.92 26.42 9.54
CA GLU A 280 -19.28 26.48 10.85
C GLU A 280 -18.79 25.11 11.31
N ILE A 281 -19.63 24.07 11.09
CA ILE A 281 -19.29 22.67 11.38
C ILE A 281 -18.12 22.22 10.51
N PHE A 282 -18.12 22.56 9.22
CA PHE A 282 -17.04 22.25 8.32
C PHE A 282 -15.71 22.89 8.79
N ASP A 283 -15.73 24.19 9.08
CA ASP A 283 -14.55 24.93 9.52
C ASP A 283 -14.01 24.41 10.87
N LYS A 284 -14.90 24.02 11.78
CA LYS A 284 -14.52 23.36 13.03
C LYS A 284 -13.85 22.02 12.80
N ALA A 285 -14.37 21.23 11.88
CA ALA A 285 -13.81 19.92 11.54
C ALA A 285 -12.42 20.02 10.89
N ILE A 286 -12.19 20.99 10.00
CA ILE A 286 -10.87 21.29 9.43
C ILE A 286 -9.88 21.67 10.53
N ARG A 287 -10.22 22.62 11.39
CA ARG A 287 -9.36 23.01 12.51
C ARG A 287 -8.98 21.82 13.38
N GLN A 288 -9.94 20.93 13.69
CA GLN A 288 -9.66 19.73 14.47
C GLN A 288 -8.70 18.78 13.73
N LEU A 289 -8.87 18.60 12.42
CA LEU A 289 -7.99 17.76 11.61
C LEU A 289 -6.55 18.30 11.64
N LEU A 290 -6.35 19.59 11.43
CA LEU A 290 -5.04 20.21 11.44
C LEU A 290 -4.39 20.14 12.84
N GLN A 291 -5.14 20.45 13.90
CA GLN A 291 -4.67 20.35 15.28
C GLN A 291 -4.23 18.93 15.65
N SER A 292 -4.97 17.91 15.21
CA SER A 292 -4.64 16.50 15.49
C SER A 292 -3.30 16.07 14.87
N ASN A 293 -2.85 16.76 13.83
CA ASN A 293 -1.63 16.43 13.09
C ASN A 293 -0.49 17.46 13.29
N THR A 294 -0.72 18.53 14.03
CA THR A 294 0.22 19.66 14.16
C THR A 294 1.63 19.22 14.59
N ILE A 295 1.76 18.34 15.58
CA ILE A 295 3.08 17.87 16.05
C ILE A 295 3.85 17.15 14.94
N LEU A 296 3.15 16.32 14.15
CA LEU A 296 3.75 15.63 13.01
C LEU A 296 4.17 16.63 11.93
N PHE A 297 3.29 17.56 11.59
CA PHE A 297 3.54 18.59 10.58
C PHE A 297 4.69 19.52 10.95
N GLN A 298 4.78 19.91 12.22
CA GLN A 298 5.92 20.71 12.73
C GLN A 298 7.23 19.95 12.57
N LYS A 299 7.28 18.69 12.97
CA LYS A 299 8.48 17.85 12.81
C LYS A 299 8.90 17.72 11.34
N ASP A 300 7.96 17.49 10.44
CA ASP A 300 8.23 17.40 9.01
C ASP A 300 8.76 18.75 8.50
N PHE A 301 8.12 19.86 8.85
CA PHE A 301 8.53 21.21 8.48
C PHE A 301 9.93 21.58 8.99
N GLU A 302 10.24 21.31 10.26
CA GLU A 302 11.55 21.57 10.87
C GLU A 302 12.68 20.76 10.20
N SER A 303 12.35 19.63 9.56
CA SER A 303 13.31 18.83 8.82
C SER A 303 13.73 19.43 7.47
N LEU A 304 13.05 20.50 7.02
CA LEU A 304 13.22 21.09 5.69
C LEU A 304 14.30 22.16 5.66
N SER A 305 15.06 22.21 4.58
CA SER A 305 15.91 23.35 4.27
C SER A 305 15.09 24.54 3.78
N ARG A 306 15.66 25.76 3.91
CA ARG A 306 15.02 26.99 3.39
C ARG A 306 14.57 26.84 1.92
N THR A 307 15.41 26.28 1.08
CA THR A 307 15.11 26.10 -0.36
C THR A 307 13.97 25.10 -0.57
N GLN A 308 13.89 24.04 0.26
CA GLN A 308 12.77 23.10 0.23
C GLN A 308 11.46 23.76 0.67
N VAL A 309 11.48 24.58 1.72
CA VAL A 309 10.32 25.39 2.16
C VAL A 309 9.85 26.32 1.05
N ASN A 310 10.79 27.04 0.41
CA ASN A 310 10.47 27.92 -0.71
C ASN A 310 9.83 27.16 -1.91
N PHE A 311 10.32 25.94 -2.19
CA PHE A 311 9.74 25.09 -3.22
C PHE A 311 8.31 24.66 -2.87
N LEU A 312 8.03 24.31 -1.60
CA LEU A 312 6.67 23.99 -1.17
C LEU A 312 5.75 25.22 -1.24
N ARG A 313 6.25 26.41 -0.88
CA ARG A 313 5.50 27.67 -1.03
C ARG A 313 5.12 27.91 -2.47
N MET A 314 6.05 27.71 -3.41
CA MET A 314 5.80 27.81 -4.85
C MET A 314 4.65 26.88 -5.30
N LEU A 315 4.66 25.62 -4.82
CA LEU A 315 3.57 24.68 -5.12
C LEU A 315 2.22 25.12 -4.55
N LEU A 316 2.20 25.70 -3.34
CA LEU A 316 0.99 26.22 -2.71
C LEU A 316 0.43 27.45 -3.45
N ASP A 317 1.29 28.24 -4.08
CA ASP A 317 0.91 29.37 -4.96
C ASP A 317 0.40 28.89 -6.33
N GLY A 318 0.29 27.56 -6.55
CA GLY A 318 -0.29 26.98 -7.77
C GLY A 318 0.69 26.76 -8.91
N VAL A 319 1.99 26.95 -8.71
CA VAL A 319 3.02 26.64 -9.73
C VAL A 319 3.24 25.12 -9.75
N THR A 320 2.71 24.43 -10.73
CA THR A 320 2.77 22.94 -10.81
C THR A 320 3.69 22.41 -11.90
N GLU A 321 4.27 23.31 -12.73
CA GLU A 321 5.18 22.97 -13.83
C GLU A 321 6.16 24.12 -14.12
N GLY A 322 7.18 23.83 -14.92
CA GLY A 322 8.16 24.86 -15.32
C GLY A 322 9.07 25.34 -14.18
N PHE A 323 9.30 24.53 -13.18
CA PHE A 323 10.05 24.86 -11.95
C PHE A 323 11.46 25.40 -12.16
N THR A 324 12.04 25.21 -13.34
CA THR A 324 13.40 25.63 -13.70
C THR A 324 13.44 26.91 -14.53
N ARG A 325 12.32 27.57 -14.77
CA ARG A 325 12.26 28.88 -15.45
C ARG A 325 12.92 29.95 -14.59
N GLY A 326 13.71 30.82 -15.21
CA GLY A 326 14.49 31.85 -14.52
C GLY A 326 13.66 32.71 -13.57
N GLU A 327 12.49 33.19 -14.02
CA GLU A 327 11.55 33.99 -13.22
C GLU A 327 11.06 33.26 -11.96
N ILE A 328 10.84 31.93 -12.06
CA ILE A 328 10.39 31.11 -10.92
C ILE A 328 11.54 30.89 -9.95
N LEU A 329 12.73 30.59 -10.47
CA LEU A 329 13.94 30.39 -9.67
C LEU A 329 14.26 31.63 -8.82
N GLU A 330 14.14 32.83 -9.42
CA GLU A 330 14.39 34.09 -8.77
C GLU A 330 13.29 34.45 -7.77
N ARG A 331 12.02 34.37 -8.22
CA ARG A 331 10.84 34.71 -7.37
C ARG A 331 10.79 33.90 -6.07
N TYR A 332 11.12 32.61 -6.12
CA TYR A 332 11.05 31.72 -4.97
C TYR A 332 12.43 31.40 -4.37
N GLU A 333 13.48 32.08 -4.77
CA GLU A 333 14.85 31.86 -4.24
C GLU A 333 15.28 30.37 -4.29
N LEU A 334 14.99 29.68 -5.39
CA LEU A 334 15.28 28.23 -5.51
C LEU A 334 16.72 27.94 -5.90
N GLY A 335 17.48 28.97 -6.25
CA GLY A 335 18.86 28.85 -6.71
C GLY A 335 18.94 28.43 -8.17
N THR A 336 19.61 27.33 -8.48
CA THR A 336 19.84 26.86 -9.85
C THR A 336 18.86 25.76 -10.25
N SER A 337 18.71 25.53 -11.58
CA SER A 337 17.95 24.39 -12.10
C SER A 337 18.46 23.04 -11.57
N ALA A 338 19.78 22.92 -11.34
CA ALA A 338 20.38 21.73 -10.76
C ALA A 338 19.95 21.50 -9.30
N ASN A 339 19.68 22.59 -8.55
CA ASN A 339 19.13 22.51 -7.19
C ASN A 339 17.70 21.97 -7.23
N VAL A 340 16.83 22.51 -8.09
CA VAL A 340 15.44 22.06 -8.23
C VAL A 340 15.39 20.58 -8.60
N ALA A 341 16.24 20.11 -9.49
CA ALA A 341 16.32 18.68 -9.84
C ALA A 341 16.65 17.77 -8.65
N LYS A 342 17.27 18.29 -7.59
CA LYS A 342 17.57 17.54 -6.35
C LYS A 342 16.49 17.69 -5.29
N ILE A 343 15.77 18.82 -5.27
CA ILE A 343 14.72 19.10 -4.25
C ILE A 343 13.59 18.09 -4.34
N ILE A 344 13.03 17.85 -5.53
CA ILE A 344 11.91 16.93 -5.73
C ILE A 344 12.23 15.52 -5.19
N PRO A 345 13.31 14.83 -5.63
CA PRO A 345 13.64 13.51 -5.10
C PRO A 345 13.90 13.48 -3.60
N GLN A 346 14.44 14.58 -3.03
CA GLN A 346 14.66 14.67 -1.59
C GLN A 346 13.34 14.78 -0.82
N LEU A 347 12.38 15.55 -1.32
CA LEU A 347 11.06 15.70 -0.71
C LEU A 347 10.21 14.44 -0.90
N GLU A 348 10.38 13.73 -2.01
CA GLU A 348 9.77 12.42 -2.22
C GLU A 348 10.33 11.37 -1.25
N LYS A 349 11.65 11.35 -1.03
CA LYS A 349 12.28 10.49 -0.03
C LYS A 349 11.79 10.76 1.39
N LYS A 350 11.43 12.01 1.69
CA LYS A 350 10.80 12.42 2.96
C LYS A 350 9.28 12.15 2.99
N GLU A 351 8.71 11.62 1.92
CA GLU A 351 7.26 11.37 1.75
C GLU A 351 6.41 12.66 1.86
N ILE A 352 6.98 13.84 1.59
CA ILE A 352 6.29 15.14 1.60
C ILE A 352 5.64 15.43 0.25
N LEU A 353 6.34 15.08 -0.83
CA LEU A 353 5.82 15.18 -2.19
C LEU A 353 5.71 13.81 -2.82
N GLU A 354 4.85 13.71 -3.83
CA GLU A 354 4.75 12.58 -4.73
C GLU A 354 4.72 13.07 -6.18
N THR A 355 5.31 12.29 -7.08
CA THR A 355 5.20 12.52 -8.52
C THR A 355 4.36 11.41 -9.13
N TYR A 356 3.20 11.78 -9.65
CA TYR A 356 2.30 10.87 -10.37
C TYR A 356 1.98 11.43 -11.74
N ALA A 357 2.12 10.63 -12.80
CA ALA A 357 1.89 11.06 -14.19
C ALA A 357 2.62 12.38 -14.57
N LYS A 358 3.85 12.57 -14.11
CA LYS A 358 4.70 13.78 -14.27
C LYS A 358 4.21 15.03 -13.52
N LYS A 359 3.19 14.92 -12.71
CA LYS A 359 2.68 16.00 -11.87
C LYS A 359 3.21 15.83 -10.45
N VAL A 360 3.81 16.89 -9.91
CA VAL A 360 4.28 16.95 -8.52
C VAL A 360 3.14 17.47 -7.64
N SER A 361 2.86 16.78 -6.55
CA SER A 361 1.83 17.16 -5.59
C SER A 361 2.27 16.83 -4.15
N PHE A 362 1.60 17.41 -3.17
CA PHE A 362 1.79 17.01 -1.78
C PHE A 362 1.27 15.58 -1.57
N SER A 363 2.07 14.74 -0.91
CA SER A 363 1.65 13.41 -0.50
C SER A 363 0.56 13.47 0.59
N ASP A 364 0.59 14.56 1.38
CA ASP A 364 -0.33 14.81 2.48
C ASP A 364 -1.07 16.14 2.25
N PRO A 365 -2.33 16.12 1.81
CA PRO A 365 -3.10 17.34 1.57
C PRO A 365 -3.41 18.13 2.87
N ALA A 366 -3.47 17.46 4.03
CA ALA A 366 -3.66 18.16 5.28
C ALA A 366 -2.39 18.93 5.70
N PHE A 367 -1.20 18.39 5.39
CA PHE A 367 0.06 19.14 5.55
C PHE A 367 0.11 20.36 4.64
N ALA A 368 -0.31 20.21 3.39
CA ALA A 368 -0.42 21.35 2.47
C ALA A 368 -1.37 22.45 3.01
N HIS A 369 -2.49 22.04 3.60
CA HIS A 369 -3.44 22.98 4.22
C HIS A 369 -2.84 23.67 5.44
N TRP A 370 -2.16 22.91 6.30
CA TRP A 370 -1.46 23.46 7.47
C TRP A 370 -0.36 24.47 7.07
N LEU A 371 0.41 24.17 6.01
CA LEU A 371 1.41 25.11 5.48
C LEU A 371 0.77 26.39 4.94
N LYS A 372 -0.39 26.30 4.28
CA LYS A 372 -1.13 27.49 3.82
C LYS A 372 -1.48 28.41 4.98
N GLU A 373 -1.98 27.87 6.10
CA GLU A 373 -2.27 28.66 7.31
C GLU A 373 -0.98 29.25 7.93
N LEU A 374 0.13 28.50 7.90
CA LEU A 374 1.42 28.97 8.43
C LEU A 374 2.01 30.13 7.62
N PHE A 375 1.75 30.18 6.30
CA PHE A 375 2.29 31.20 5.39
C PHE A 375 1.34 32.37 5.14
N ALA A 376 0.07 32.28 5.57
CA ALA A 376 -0.93 33.35 5.48
C ALA A 376 -0.61 34.48 6.47
#